data_b2fcd173ed08ef93f885dc86bdf00a0c
#
_entry.id   b2fcd173ed08ef93f885dc86bdf00a0c
#
_cell.length_a   1.000
_cell.length_b   1.000
_cell.length_c   1.000
_cell.angle_alpha   90.00
_cell.angle_beta   90.00
_cell.angle_gamma   90.00
#
_symmetry.space_group_name_H-M   'P 1'
#
loop_
_entity.id
_entity.type
_entity.pdbx_description
1 polymer ?
#
loop_
_entity_poly.entity_id
_entity_poly.type
_entity_poly.pdbx_seq_one_letter_code
_entity_poly.pdbx_strand_id
1 'polypeptide(L)'
;MRIAIAGAGLAGLSCAKYLADAGHTPILMEARDVLGGKVAAWKDEDGDWYETGLHIFFGAYPNMLQLFKELNIEDRLQWKSHSMIFNQPEEPGTYSRFDFPDLPAPINGVAAILGNNDMLSWPEKISFGLGLVPAMLRGQGYVEECDKYSWTEWLKLHNIPERVNDEVFIAMSKALNFIDPDEISSTVLLTALNRFLQEKYGSRMAFLDGA
;
A
#
# COMPACT_ATOMS: atom_id res chain seq x y z
N MET A 1 23.70 11.70 -24.01
CA MET A 1 23.34 10.57 -24.90
C MET A 1 21.85 10.61 -25.17
N ARG A 2 21.38 10.07 -26.34
CA ARG A 2 19.97 9.81 -26.59
C ARG A 2 19.63 8.40 -26.11
N ILE A 3 18.61 8.27 -25.28
CA ILE A 3 18.22 6.99 -24.62
C ILE A 3 16.76 6.75 -24.88
N ALA A 4 16.43 5.63 -25.54
CA ALA A 4 15.06 5.20 -25.80
C ALA A 4 14.49 4.49 -24.55
N ILE A 5 13.28 4.85 -24.15
CA ILE A 5 12.55 4.29 -23.03
C ILE A 5 11.22 3.76 -23.56
N ALA A 6 10.95 2.48 -23.39
CA ALA A 6 9.69 1.86 -23.78
C ALA A 6 8.68 1.91 -22.61
N GLY A 7 7.53 2.54 -22.86
CA GLY A 7 6.43 2.69 -21.91
C GLY A 7 6.49 3.97 -21.08
N ALA A 8 5.38 4.70 -21.07
CA ALA A 8 5.19 5.94 -20.31
C ALA A 8 4.33 5.75 -19.05
N GLY A 9 4.48 4.61 -18.37
CA GLY A 9 4.02 4.44 -17.00
C GLY A 9 4.95 5.17 -16.02
N LEU A 10 4.65 5.14 -14.70
CA LEU A 10 5.43 5.82 -13.67
C LEU A 10 6.94 5.49 -13.74
N ALA A 11 7.30 4.24 -13.99
CA ALA A 11 8.70 3.81 -14.10
C ALA A 11 9.41 4.50 -15.28
N GLY A 12 8.79 4.50 -16.47
CA GLY A 12 9.35 5.13 -17.66
C GLY A 12 9.44 6.65 -17.55
N LEU A 13 8.40 7.28 -17.01
CA LEU A 13 8.37 8.73 -16.76
C LEU A 13 9.43 9.16 -15.74
N SER A 14 9.56 8.42 -14.62
CA SER A 14 10.60 8.70 -13.61
C SER A 14 12.00 8.49 -14.18
N CYS A 15 12.20 7.42 -14.95
CA CYS A 15 13.46 7.16 -15.64
C CYS A 15 13.82 8.32 -16.59
N ALA A 16 12.85 8.78 -17.38
CA ALA A 16 13.05 9.90 -18.31
C ALA A 16 13.44 11.18 -17.56
N LYS A 17 12.75 11.49 -16.43
CA LYS A 17 13.09 12.63 -15.58
C LYS A 17 14.54 12.57 -15.10
N TYR A 18 14.93 11.47 -14.48
CA TYR A 18 16.28 11.35 -13.91
C TYR A 18 17.38 11.33 -14.96
N LEU A 19 17.11 10.77 -16.14
CA LEU A 19 18.05 10.83 -17.26
C LEU A 19 18.19 12.26 -17.81
N ALA A 20 17.09 13.01 -17.88
CA ALA A 20 17.13 14.42 -18.30
C ALA A 20 17.90 15.26 -17.29
N ASP A 21 17.66 15.08 -16.00
CA ASP A 21 18.39 15.77 -14.91
C ASP A 21 19.89 15.45 -14.95
N ALA A 22 20.28 14.25 -15.40
CA ALA A 22 21.66 13.83 -15.62
C ALA A 22 22.27 14.35 -16.96
N GLY A 23 21.58 15.20 -17.70
CA GLY A 23 22.05 15.79 -18.96
C GLY A 23 21.95 14.86 -20.18
N HIS A 24 21.12 13.81 -20.11
CA HIS A 24 20.82 12.96 -21.24
C HIS A 24 19.56 13.43 -21.98
N THR A 25 19.32 12.87 -23.16
CA THR A 25 18.09 13.13 -23.94
C THR A 25 17.23 11.87 -23.97
N PRO A 26 16.27 11.70 -23.04
CA PRO A 26 15.36 10.58 -23.07
C PRO A 26 14.39 10.71 -24.25
N ILE A 27 14.06 9.58 -24.86
CA ILE A 27 13.04 9.44 -25.90
C ILE A 27 12.03 8.43 -25.38
N LEU A 28 10.89 8.93 -24.92
CA LEU A 28 9.82 8.10 -24.38
C LEU A 28 8.92 7.62 -25.50
N MET A 29 8.68 6.31 -25.55
CA MET A 29 7.80 5.65 -26.53
C MET A 29 6.65 5.00 -25.79
N GLU A 30 5.43 5.42 -26.09
CA GLU A 30 4.20 4.88 -25.53
C GLU A 30 3.28 4.41 -26.65
N ALA A 31 2.64 3.26 -26.46
CA ALA A 31 1.73 2.67 -27.44
C ALA A 31 0.31 3.24 -27.37
N ARG A 32 -0.07 3.85 -26.27
CA ARG A 32 -1.38 4.45 -26.03
C ARG A 32 -1.32 5.97 -26.15
N ASP A 33 -2.44 6.58 -26.47
CA ASP A 33 -2.56 8.05 -26.54
C ASP A 33 -2.56 8.72 -25.15
N VAL A 34 -2.59 7.92 -24.09
CA VAL A 34 -2.63 8.38 -22.70
C VAL A 34 -1.39 7.91 -21.95
N LEU A 35 -0.69 8.84 -21.30
CA LEU A 35 0.46 8.56 -20.45
C LEU A 35 0.02 8.12 -19.04
N GLY A 36 0.95 7.54 -18.28
CA GLY A 36 0.72 7.16 -16.88
C GLY A 36 0.58 5.66 -16.63
N GLY A 37 0.27 4.87 -17.67
CA GLY A 37 0.13 3.42 -17.51
C GLY A 37 -1.00 3.04 -16.53
N LYS A 38 -0.66 2.38 -15.41
CA LYS A 38 -1.65 2.00 -14.37
C LYS A 38 -2.15 3.16 -13.51
N VAL A 39 -1.58 4.35 -13.64
CA VAL A 39 -2.07 5.58 -12.98
C VAL A 39 -2.54 6.61 -13.99
N ALA A 40 -2.92 6.14 -15.18
CA ALA A 40 -3.41 7.02 -16.24
C ALA A 40 -4.78 7.61 -15.87
N ALA A 41 -4.97 8.87 -16.24
CA ALA A 41 -6.24 9.56 -16.21
C ALA A 41 -6.46 10.27 -17.54
N TRP A 42 -7.71 10.33 -17.98
CA TRP A 42 -8.09 11.01 -19.23
C TRP A 42 -9.51 11.55 -19.12
N LYS A 43 -9.85 12.43 -20.04
CA LYS A 43 -11.23 12.90 -20.21
C LYS A 43 -11.96 12.07 -21.26
N ASP A 44 -13.24 11.82 -21.02
CA ASP A 44 -14.13 11.27 -22.04
C ASP A 44 -14.68 12.35 -22.99
N GLU A 45 -15.61 11.96 -23.85
CA GLU A 45 -16.23 12.85 -24.84
C GLU A 45 -17.09 13.95 -24.18
N ASP A 46 -17.63 13.70 -22.98
CA ASP A 46 -18.43 14.65 -22.20
C ASP A 46 -17.56 15.59 -21.35
N GLY A 47 -16.26 15.34 -21.26
CA GLY A 47 -15.29 16.13 -20.52
C GLY A 47 -15.09 15.68 -19.07
N ASP A 48 -15.68 14.58 -18.68
CA ASP A 48 -15.51 13.98 -17.36
C ASP A 48 -14.18 13.24 -17.23
N TRP A 49 -13.57 13.29 -16.03
CA TRP A 49 -12.34 12.61 -15.77
C TRP A 49 -12.55 11.12 -15.45
N TYR A 50 -11.79 10.29 -16.11
CA TYR A 50 -11.68 8.85 -15.84
C TYR A 50 -10.27 8.50 -15.39
N GLU A 51 -10.17 7.64 -14.39
CA GLU A 51 -8.92 7.06 -13.92
C GLU A 51 -8.93 5.55 -14.10
N THR A 52 -7.73 4.95 -14.27
CA THR A 52 -7.60 3.49 -14.36
C THR A 52 -7.92 2.77 -13.05
N GLY A 53 -8.01 3.50 -11.96
CA GLY A 53 -8.37 3.02 -10.63
C GLY A 53 -8.22 4.10 -9.59
N LEU A 54 -8.62 3.82 -8.35
CA LEU A 54 -8.46 4.74 -7.24
C LEU A 54 -6.98 4.91 -6.89
N HIS A 55 -6.46 6.12 -7.02
CA HIS A 55 -5.06 6.44 -6.74
C HIS A 55 -4.94 7.01 -5.32
N ILE A 56 -4.47 6.15 -4.42
CA ILE A 56 -4.20 6.50 -3.02
C ILE A 56 -2.68 6.51 -2.79
N PHE A 57 -2.20 7.53 -2.10
CA PHE A 57 -0.80 7.65 -1.70
C PHE A 57 -0.68 7.47 -0.19
N PHE A 58 0.29 6.66 0.23
CA PHE A 58 0.57 6.44 1.64
C PHE A 58 1.88 7.10 2.05
N GLY A 59 1.98 7.51 3.30
CA GLY A 59 3.24 7.97 3.89
C GLY A 59 4.35 6.94 3.83
N ALA A 60 3.99 5.66 3.64
CA ALA A 60 4.90 4.54 3.41
C ALA A 60 5.56 4.49 2.03
N TYR A 61 5.31 5.46 1.14
CA TYR A 61 5.87 5.50 -0.22
C TYR A 61 7.00 6.54 -0.35
N PRO A 62 8.16 6.35 0.30
CA PRO A 62 9.19 7.40 0.38
C PRO A 62 9.69 7.84 -0.99
N ASN A 63 9.87 6.92 -1.93
CA ASN A 63 10.34 7.27 -3.28
C ASN A 63 9.32 8.09 -4.07
N MET A 64 8.03 7.80 -3.91
CA MET A 64 6.97 8.58 -4.57
C MET A 64 6.85 9.97 -3.95
N LEU A 65 6.90 10.08 -2.63
CA LEU A 65 6.87 11.37 -1.93
C LEU A 65 8.10 12.22 -2.29
N GLN A 66 9.28 11.59 -2.41
CA GLN A 66 10.48 12.28 -2.88
C GLN A 66 10.31 12.79 -4.32
N LEU A 67 9.72 11.98 -5.21
CA LEU A 67 9.45 12.41 -6.59
C LEU A 67 8.48 13.60 -6.62
N PHE A 68 7.42 13.59 -5.81
CA PHE A 68 6.48 14.72 -5.72
C PHE A 68 7.17 16.00 -5.24
N LYS A 69 8.07 15.89 -4.28
CA LYS A 69 8.89 17.00 -3.81
C LYS A 69 9.81 17.54 -4.91
N GLU A 70 10.47 16.67 -5.66
CA GLU A 70 11.33 17.06 -6.78
C GLU A 70 10.56 17.72 -7.94
N LEU A 71 9.29 17.32 -8.11
CA LEU A 71 8.38 17.93 -9.09
C LEU A 71 7.67 19.19 -8.58
N ASN A 72 7.87 19.56 -7.30
CA ASN A 72 7.19 20.67 -6.63
C ASN A 72 5.65 20.55 -6.66
N ILE A 73 5.13 19.34 -6.44
CA ILE A 73 3.68 19.06 -6.38
C ILE A 73 3.28 18.40 -5.06
N GLU A 74 4.16 18.40 -4.05
CA GLU A 74 3.90 17.82 -2.74
C GLU A 74 2.72 18.49 -2.02
N ASP A 75 2.52 19.78 -2.24
CA ASP A 75 1.43 20.59 -1.71
C ASP A 75 0.04 20.20 -2.26
N ARG A 76 0.00 19.45 -3.37
CA ARG A 76 -1.23 18.89 -3.94
C ARG A 76 -1.71 17.62 -3.23
N LEU A 77 -0.93 17.06 -2.33
CA LEU A 77 -1.33 15.91 -1.52
C LEU A 77 -2.28 16.32 -0.41
N GLN A 78 -3.53 15.89 -0.52
CA GLN A 78 -4.54 16.07 0.52
C GLN A 78 -4.50 14.91 1.51
N TRP A 79 -3.78 15.09 2.60
CA TRP A 79 -3.68 14.11 3.67
C TRP A 79 -5.00 13.98 4.43
N LYS A 80 -5.45 12.75 4.63
CA LYS A 80 -6.71 12.44 5.31
C LYS A 80 -6.46 11.44 6.44
N SER A 81 -7.24 11.57 7.51
CA SER A 81 -7.43 10.46 8.44
C SER A 81 -8.22 9.36 7.74
N HIS A 82 -7.88 8.11 7.98
CA HIS A 82 -8.59 7.01 7.34
C HIS A 82 -8.97 5.92 8.34
N SER A 83 -9.98 5.18 7.97
CA SER A 83 -10.41 3.95 8.63
C SER A 83 -10.46 2.84 7.60
N MET A 84 -10.01 1.67 7.98
CA MET A 84 -10.29 0.46 7.20
C MET A 84 -11.63 -0.10 7.68
N ILE A 85 -12.59 -0.22 6.77
CA ILE A 85 -13.94 -0.69 7.06
C ILE A 85 -14.12 -2.07 6.43
N PHE A 86 -14.58 -3.02 7.24
CA PHE A 86 -14.89 -4.38 6.84
C PHE A 86 -16.39 -4.61 7.00
N ASN A 87 -17.07 -4.81 5.89
CA ASN A 87 -18.46 -5.21 5.90
C ASN A 87 -18.60 -6.70 6.18
N GLN A 88 -19.67 -7.08 6.88
CA GLN A 88 -20.04 -8.48 7.09
C GLN A 88 -21.15 -8.84 6.09
N PRO A 89 -20.85 -9.58 5.02
CA PRO A 89 -21.82 -9.85 3.97
C PRO A 89 -23.06 -10.63 4.44
N GLU A 90 -22.89 -11.47 5.47
CA GLU A 90 -23.96 -12.28 6.04
C GLU A 90 -24.92 -11.49 6.94
N GLU A 91 -24.48 -10.30 7.40
CA GLU A 91 -25.26 -9.39 8.25
C GLU A 91 -25.29 -7.98 7.63
N PRO A 92 -26.16 -7.73 6.65
CA PRO A 92 -26.23 -6.45 5.97
C PRO A 92 -26.44 -5.27 6.92
N GLY A 93 -25.56 -4.28 6.84
CA GLY A 93 -25.54 -3.11 7.73
C GLY A 93 -24.63 -3.25 8.95
N THR A 94 -24.07 -4.44 9.19
CA THR A 94 -23.04 -4.67 10.20
C THR A 94 -21.67 -4.48 9.56
N TYR A 95 -20.83 -3.69 10.20
CA TYR A 95 -19.45 -3.48 9.78
C TYR A 95 -18.53 -3.34 10.98
N SER A 96 -17.28 -3.67 10.79
CA SER A 96 -16.20 -3.42 11.74
C SER A 96 -15.18 -2.45 11.15
N ARG A 97 -14.39 -1.79 12.00
CA ARG A 97 -13.45 -0.79 11.52
C ARG A 97 -12.17 -0.74 12.35
N PHE A 98 -11.08 -0.42 11.67
CA PHE A 98 -9.83 -0.01 12.30
C PHE A 98 -9.63 1.48 12.03
N ASP A 99 -9.67 2.26 13.09
CA ASP A 99 -9.44 3.71 13.02
C ASP A 99 -7.97 4.00 13.29
N PHE A 100 -7.33 4.65 12.33
CA PHE A 100 -5.93 5.05 12.46
C PHE A 100 -5.86 6.50 12.95
N PRO A 101 -5.57 6.73 14.25
CA PRO A 101 -5.41 8.08 14.77
C PRO A 101 -4.20 8.78 14.12
N ASP A 102 -4.22 10.11 14.08
CA ASP A 102 -3.11 10.91 13.55
C ASP A 102 -1.93 10.97 14.55
N LEU A 103 -1.39 9.79 14.81
CA LEU A 103 -0.22 9.56 15.67
C LEU A 103 0.90 8.93 14.83
N PRO A 104 2.17 9.13 15.24
CA PRO A 104 3.28 8.47 14.55
C PRO A 104 3.24 6.95 14.74
N ALA A 105 3.73 6.21 13.74
CA ALA A 105 3.95 4.78 13.88
C ALA A 105 5.01 4.48 14.97
N PRO A 106 4.91 3.35 15.69
CA PRO A 106 3.89 2.31 15.52
C PRO A 106 2.60 2.56 16.32
N ILE A 107 2.51 3.69 17.05
CA ILE A 107 1.44 3.96 18.04
C ILE A 107 0.06 3.97 17.34
N ASN A 108 -0.04 4.58 16.16
CA ASN A 108 -1.28 4.64 15.41
C ASN A 108 -1.81 3.27 14.98
N GLY A 109 -0.93 2.40 14.46
CA GLY A 109 -1.29 1.04 14.07
C GLY A 109 -1.67 0.17 15.28
N VAL A 110 -0.90 0.27 16.36
CA VAL A 110 -1.22 -0.41 17.62
C VAL A 110 -2.57 0.07 18.16
N ALA A 111 -2.81 1.38 18.16
CA ALA A 111 -4.08 1.95 18.63
C ALA A 111 -5.26 1.47 17.76
N ALA A 112 -5.11 1.40 16.44
CA ALA A 112 -6.13 0.89 15.55
C ALA A 112 -6.47 -0.58 15.83
N ILE A 113 -5.47 -1.43 16.02
CA ILE A 113 -5.65 -2.85 16.34
C ILE A 113 -6.30 -3.04 17.71
N LEU A 114 -5.82 -2.31 18.74
CA LEU A 114 -6.36 -2.41 20.09
C LEU A 114 -7.78 -1.85 20.20
N GLY A 115 -8.08 -0.81 19.42
CA GLY A 115 -9.40 -0.17 19.39
C GLY A 115 -10.49 -1.01 18.71
N ASN A 116 -10.12 -1.90 17.81
CA ASN A 116 -11.08 -2.83 17.22
C ASN A 116 -11.38 -3.97 18.20
N ASN A 117 -12.63 -4.15 18.58
CA ASN A 117 -13.07 -5.20 19.51
C ASN A 117 -14.03 -6.21 18.88
N ASP A 118 -14.34 -6.04 17.61
CA ASP A 118 -15.37 -6.81 16.90
C ASP A 118 -14.76 -7.98 16.13
N MET A 119 -13.63 -7.78 15.47
CA MET A 119 -13.04 -8.77 14.55
C MET A 119 -12.08 -9.72 15.25
N LEU A 120 -11.18 -9.22 16.08
CA LEU A 120 -10.13 -10.01 16.71
C LEU A 120 -10.24 -10.01 18.23
N SER A 121 -10.18 -11.20 18.81
CA SER A 121 -10.04 -11.38 20.25
C SER A 121 -8.65 -10.98 20.74
N TRP A 122 -8.51 -10.73 22.04
CA TRP A 122 -7.22 -10.39 22.65
C TRP A 122 -6.12 -11.45 22.42
N PRO A 123 -6.38 -12.77 22.54
CA PRO A 123 -5.37 -13.78 22.21
C PRO A 123 -4.90 -13.70 20.77
N GLU A 124 -5.81 -13.45 19.81
CA GLU A 124 -5.47 -13.29 18.39
C GLU A 124 -4.61 -12.06 18.12
N LYS A 125 -4.96 -10.92 18.72
CA LYS A 125 -4.15 -9.69 18.65
C LYS A 125 -2.74 -9.89 19.19
N ILE A 126 -2.61 -10.57 20.33
CA ILE A 126 -1.32 -10.87 20.95
C ILE A 126 -0.52 -11.83 20.06
N SER A 127 -1.13 -12.92 19.60
CA SER A 127 -0.49 -13.90 18.73
C SER A 127 0.02 -13.25 17.45
N PHE A 128 -0.79 -12.44 16.80
CA PHE A 128 -0.40 -11.72 15.59
C PHE A 128 0.73 -10.73 15.86
N GLY A 129 0.63 -9.94 16.94
CA GLY A 129 1.69 -9.02 17.34
C GLY A 129 3.02 -9.71 17.60
N LEU A 130 3.02 -10.83 18.31
CA LEU A 130 4.23 -11.64 18.56
C LEU A 130 4.80 -12.22 17.26
N GLY A 131 3.95 -12.66 16.34
CA GLY A 131 4.38 -13.14 15.02
C GLY A 131 5.09 -12.08 14.18
N LEU A 132 4.72 -10.80 14.34
CA LEU A 132 5.36 -9.68 13.64
C LEU A 132 6.72 -9.28 14.22
N VAL A 133 7.02 -9.63 15.48
CA VAL A 133 8.28 -9.22 16.15
C VAL A 133 9.53 -9.53 15.33
N PRO A 134 9.71 -10.72 14.73
CA PRO A 134 10.89 -11.00 13.91
C PRO A 134 11.04 -10.05 12.72
N ALA A 135 9.92 -9.73 12.04
CA ALA A 135 9.93 -8.81 10.92
C ALA A 135 10.28 -7.38 11.36
N MET A 136 9.79 -6.94 12.51
CA MET A 136 10.09 -5.62 13.06
C MET A 136 11.55 -5.49 13.53
N LEU A 137 12.11 -6.52 14.17
CA LEU A 137 13.47 -6.47 14.71
C LEU A 137 14.55 -6.71 13.68
N ARG A 138 14.31 -7.65 12.74
CA ARG A 138 15.30 -8.03 11.71
C ARG A 138 15.11 -7.24 10.41
N GLY A 139 14.01 -6.53 10.27
CA GLY A 139 13.72 -5.64 9.14
C GLY A 139 13.64 -6.37 7.80
N GLN A 140 14.06 -5.67 6.74
CA GLN A 140 13.90 -6.12 5.36
C GLN A 140 14.59 -7.47 5.05
N GLY A 141 15.73 -7.76 5.67
CA GLY A 141 16.43 -9.03 5.46
C GLY A 141 15.57 -10.24 5.86
N TYR A 142 14.87 -10.16 7.00
CA TYR A 142 13.94 -11.21 7.41
C TYR A 142 12.74 -11.30 6.44
N VAL A 143 12.23 -10.16 6.03
CA VAL A 143 11.08 -10.10 5.11
C VAL A 143 11.42 -10.82 3.79
N GLU A 144 12.62 -10.59 3.25
CA GLU A 144 13.10 -11.26 2.04
C GLU A 144 13.31 -12.77 2.22
N GLU A 145 13.80 -13.22 3.39
CA GLU A 145 13.90 -14.64 3.72
C GLU A 145 12.53 -15.35 3.71
N CYS A 146 11.45 -14.59 3.92
CA CYS A 146 10.09 -15.11 3.97
C CYS A 146 9.44 -15.27 2.57
N ASP A 147 10.08 -14.85 1.49
CA ASP A 147 9.52 -14.90 0.13
C ASP A 147 9.14 -16.31 -0.35
N LYS A 148 9.73 -17.31 0.23
CA LYS A 148 9.46 -18.74 -0.03
C LYS A 148 8.14 -19.25 0.56
N TYR A 149 7.47 -18.44 1.39
CA TYR A 149 6.20 -18.79 2.02
C TYR A 149 5.07 -17.92 1.46
N SER A 150 3.89 -18.51 1.25
CA SER A 150 2.67 -17.72 1.12
C SER A 150 2.32 -17.04 2.45
N TRP A 151 1.40 -16.07 2.41
CA TRP A 151 0.96 -15.43 3.64
C TRP A 151 0.33 -16.42 4.61
N THR A 152 -0.52 -17.31 4.12
CA THR A 152 -1.17 -18.34 4.92
C THR A 152 -0.16 -19.31 5.55
N GLU A 153 0.88 -19.72 4.81
CA GLU A 153 1.95 -20.55 5.34
C GLU A 153 2.77 -19.83 6.41
N TRP A 154 3.04 -18.53 6.22
CA TRP A 154 3.75 -17.72 7.20
C TRP A 154 2.95 -17.58 8.51
N LEU A 155 1.63 -17.37 8.43
CA LEU A 155 0.77 -17.34 9.62
C LEU A 155 0.82 -18.66 10.39
N LYS A 156 0.77 -19.80 9.69
CA LYS A 156 0.86 -21.14 10.29
C LYS A 156 2.22 -21.36 10.97
N LEU A 157 3.31 -20.95 10.30
CA LEU A 157 4.67 -21.05 10.84
C LEU A 157 4.84 -20.29 12.17
N HIS A 158 4.13 -19.18 12.33
CA HIS A 158 4.14 -18.35 13.55
C HIS A 158 3.03 -18.67 14.54
N ASN A 159 2.29 -19.76 14.33
CA ASN A 159 1.15 -20.20 15.18
C ASN A 159 0.10 -19.08 15.36
N ILE A 160 -0.11 -18.29 14.32
CA ILE A 160 -1.14 -17.26 14.31
C ILE A 160 -2.46 -17.95 13.97
N PRO A 161 -3.55 -17.73 14.75
CA PRO A 161 -4.84 -18.35 14.50
C PRO A 161 -5.37 -18.04 13.09
N GLU A 162 -5.95 -19.05 12.44
CA GLU A 162 -6.50 -18.96 11.08
C GLU A 162 -7.54 -17.82 10.96
N ARG A 163 -8.34 -17.65 12.01
CA ARG A 163 -9.34 -16.58 12.07
C ARG A 163 -8.76 -15.17 11.84
N VAL A 164 -7.49 -14.92 12.18
CA VAL A 164 -6.81 -13.64 11.86
C VAL A 164 -6.71 -13.45 10.35
N ASN A 165 -6.45 -14.53 9.60
CA ASN A 165 -6.46 -14.51 8.14
C ASN A 165 -7.86 -14.24 7.60
N ASP A 166 -8.84 -14.99 8.08
CA ASP A 166 -10.21 -14.98 7.58
C ASP A 166 -10.89 -13.63 7.79
N GLU A 167 -10.72 -13.05 8.97
CA GLU A 167 -11.35 -11.78 9.34
C GLU A 167 -10.66 -10.56 8.70
N VAL A 168 -9.35 -10.59 8.52
CA VAL A 168 -8.58 -9.40 8.14
C VAL A 168 -7.90 -9.55 6.78
N PHE A 169 -7.08 -10.61 6.62
CA PHE A 169 -6.13 -10.63 5.51
C PHE A 169 -6.72 -11.09 4.18
N ILE A 170 -7.76 -11.93 4.18
CA ILE A 170 -8.45 -12.31 2.95
C ILE A 170 -9.01 -11.05 2.26
N ALA A 171 -9.78 -10.25 2.99
CA ALA A 171 -10.36 -9.03 2.44
C ALA A 171 -9.29 -8.00 2.04
N MET A 172 -8.29 -7.80 2.90
CA MET A 172 -7.22 -6.84 2.67
C MET A 172 -6.34 -7.22 1.48
N SER A 173 -5.96 -8.50 1.35
CA SER A 173 -5.14 -8.98 0.24
C SER A 173 -5.88 -8.85 -1.09
N LYS A 174 -7.17 -9.22 -1.13
CA LYS A 174 -7.99 -9.06 -2.33
C LYS A 174 -8.21 -7.60 -2.71
N ALA A 175 -8.43 -6.72 -1.75
CA ALA A 175 -8.65 -5.30 -2.00
C ALA A 175 -7.38 -4.56 -2.47
N LEU A 176 -6.21 -4.90 -1.94
CA LEU A 176 -4.96 -4.19 -2.23
C LEU A 176 -4.11 -4.87 -3.32
N ASN A 177 -4.12 -6.19 -3.38
CA ASN A 177 -3.24 -6.96 -4.25
C ASN A 177 -3.98 -7.78 -5.31
N PHE A 178 -5.31 -7.89 -5.22
CA PHE A 178 -6.17 -8.68 -6.13
C PHE A 178 -5.82 -10.19 -6.16
N ILE A 179 -5.29 -10.71 -5.06
CA ILE A 179 -4.82 -12.11 -4.94
C ILE A 179 -5.15 -12.67 -3.56
N ASP A 180 -5.35 -13.97 -3.48
CA ASP A 180 -5.64 -14.65 -2.21
C ASP A 180 -4.39 -14.81 -1.33
N PRO A 181 -4.55 -14.85 0.01
CA PRO A 181 -3.44 -15.00 0.96
C PRO A 181 -2.62 -16.28 0.83
N ASP A 182 -3.17 -17.33 0.26
CA ASP A 182 -2.46 -18.58 0.00
C ASP A 182 -1.62 -18.57 -1.28
N GLU A 183 -1.87 -17.60 -2.17
CA GLU A 183 -1.13 -17.40 -3.41
C GLU A 183 -0.11 -16.25 -3.32
N ILE A 184 -0.33 -15.27 -2.44
CA ILE A 184 0.57 -14.12 -2.31
C ILE A 184 1.77 -14.46 -1.42
N SER A 185 2.98 -14.04 -1.84
CA SER A 185 4.16 -14.14 -0.99
C SER A 185 4.01 -13.34 0.29
N SER A 186 4.41 -13.93 1.42
CA SER A 186 4.41 -13.25 2.72
C SER A 186 5.29 -11.99 2.71
N THR A 187 6.32 -11.92 1.88
CA THR A 187 7.16 -10.73 1.69
C THR A 187 6.33 -9.50 1.31
N VAL A 188 5.31 -9.64 0.48
CA VAL A 188 4.47 -8.51 0.04
C VAL A 188 3.73 -7.91 1.23
N LEU A 189 3.03 -8.75 2.00
CA LEU A 189 2.26 -8.29 3.16
C LEU A 189 3.15 -7.84 4.32
N LEU A 190 4.24 -8.54 4.59
CA LEU A 190 5.21 -8.14 5.62
C LEU A 190 5.88 -6.81 5.29
N THR A 191 6.21 -6.56 4.01
CA THR A 191 6.76 -5.26 3.59
C THR A 191 5.76 -4.14 3.86
N ALA A 192 4.49 -4.33 3.48
CA ALA A 192 3.45 -3.34 3.74
C ALA A 192 3.26 -3.09 5.25
N LEU A 193 3.15 -4.16 6.05
CA LEU A 193 3.00 -4.06 7.50
C LEU A 193 4.21 -3.37 8.17
N ASN A 194 5.43 -3.74 7.78
CA ASN A 194 6.64 -3.09 8.29
C ASN A 194 6.66 -1.60 7.98
N ARG A 195 6.32 -1.21 6.75
CA ARG A 195 6.26 0.19 6.35
C ARG A 195 5.21 0.95 7.15
N PHE A 196 4.01 0.39 7.30
CA PHE A 196 2.95 1.03 8.07
C PHE A 196 3.27 1.14 9.57
N LEU A 197 4.02 0.19 10.13
CA LEU A 197 4.33 0.14 11.55
C LEU A 197 5.65 0.83 11.93
N GLN A 198 6.55 1.07 11.00
CA GLN A 198 7.88 1.65 11.29
C GLN A 198 8.10 3.02 10.69
N GLU A 199 7.49 3.36 9.56
CA GLU A 199 7.58 4.70 8.98
C GLU A 199 6.70 5.67 9.77
N LYS A 200 7.27 6.79 10.21
CA LYS A 200 6.62 7.74 11.14
C LYS A 200 5.18 8.11 10.79
N TYR A 201 4.89 8.23 9.52
CA TYR A 201 3.55 8.52 8.99
C TYR A 201 3.10 7.50 7.94
N GLY A 202 3.63 6.27 8.01
CA GLY A 202 3.43 5.24 7.00
C GLY A 202 1.98 4.93 6.70
N SER A 203 1.12 4.94 7.71
CA SER A 203 -0.30 4.66 7.56
C SER A 203 -1.15 5.89 7.17
N ARG A 204 -0.58 7.10 7.09
CA ARG A 204 -1.33 8.26 6.59
C ARG A 204 -1.62 8.09 5.11
N MET A 205 -2.82 8.49 4.71
CA MET A 205 -3.34 8.37 3.35
C MET A 205 -3.56 9.74 2.75
N ALA A 206 -3.27 9.89 1.47
CA ALA A 206 -3.54 11.12 0.72
C ALA A 206 -4.12 10.83 -0.65
N PHE A 207 -4.88 11.78 -1.16
CA PHE A 207 -5.29 11.89 -2.56
C PHE A 207 -4.61 13.09 -3.20
N LEU A 208 -4.45 13.10 -4.52
CA LEU A 208 -4.02 14.29 -5.23
C LEU A 208 -5.20 15.23 -5.44
N ASP A 209 -4.96 16.53 -5.25
CA ASP A 209 -5.95 17.55 -5.58
C ASP A 209 -6.08 17.70 -7.11
N GLY A 210 -7.31 17.67 -7.58
CA GLY A 210 -7.63 17.80 -9.00
C GLY A 210 -7.44 16.52 -9.82
N ALA A 211 -7.43 15.35 -9.15
CA ALA A 211 -7.59 14.04 -9.76
C ALA A 211 -9.04 13.61 -9.73
#